data_c27f6aee73630abfccfdf86934832f9f
#
_entry.id   c27f6aee73630abfccfdf86934832f9f
#
_cell.length_a   1.000
_cell.length_b   1.000
_cell.length_c   1.000
_cell.angle_alpha   90.00
_cell.angle_beta   90.00
_cell.angle_gamma   90.00
#
_symmetry.space_group_name_H-M   'P 1'
#
loop_
_entity.id
_entity.type
_entity.pdbx_description
1 polymer ?
#
loop_
_entity_poly.entity_id
_entity_poly.type
_entity_poly.pdbx_seq_one_letter_code
_entity_poly.pdbx_strand_id
1 'polypeptide(L)'
;MATKTNLEIYLGGFAKVLSEQWQVDLRLKARDTKKGAAISVHKLVMAARSEVFKKMLEFDKFKASNGKIETVTLSELKQEELEALVEFIYNNRSVLSEKEKKHVGSLYIAADKYEIPHMRDLCRNELIASLNSSNVFNIFELSVIPIDSTLYDSAVKFIIRNLRTMCDSAEFKVFVSRNPDLSVEIIKASMTRMWNGQF
;
A
#
# COMPACT_ATOMS: atom_id res chain seq x y z
N MET A 1 -19.37 -17.91 19.34
CA MET A 1 -19.14 -16.53 18.88
C MET A 1 -18.00 -15.97 19.71
N ALA A 2 -16.90 -15.56 19.10
CA ALA A 2 -15.80 -14.93 19.84
C ALA A 2 -16.27 -13.57 20.37
N THR A 3 -16.12 -13.33 21.66
CA THR A 3 -16.44 -12.06 22.32
C THR A 3 -15.44 -11.01 21.84
N LYS A 4 -15.94 -9.93 21.23
CA LYS A 4 -15.09 -8.79 20.84
C LYS A 4 -14.45 -8.18 22.08
N THR A 5 -13.18 -7.82 21.98
CA THR A 5 -12.47 -7.08 23.01
C THR A 5 -13.01 -5.65 23.12
N ASN A 6 -12.83 -4.99 24.27
CA ASN A 6 -13.21 -3.59 24.44
C ASN A 6 -12.52 -2.67 23.41
N LEU A 7 -11.29 -3.00 23.01
CA LEU A 7 -10.55 -2.28 21.97
C LEU A 7 -11.21 -2.43 20.59
N GLU A 8 -11.64 -3.65 20.23
CA GLU A 8 -12.37 -3.89 18.97
C GLU A 8 -13.72 -3.18 18.92
N ILE A 9 -14.43 -3.10 20.06
CA ILE A 9 -15.68 -2.35 20.17
C ILE A 9 -15.41 -0.85 20.00
N TYR A 10 -14.38 -0.31 20.66
CA TYR A 10 -14.01 1.10 20.59
C TYR A 10 -13.60 1.49 19.15
N LEU A 11 -12.74 0.70 18.54
CA LEU A 11 -12.26 0.96 17.15
C LEU A 11 -13.38 0.77 16.13
N GLY A 12 -14.32 -0.14 16.35
CA GLY A 12 -15.50 -0.31 15.50
C GLY A 12 -16.41 0.91 15.46
N GLY A 13 -16.35 1.77 16.47
CA GLY A 13 -17.06 3.06 16.50
C GLY A 13 -16.65 4.00 15.37
N PHE A 14 -15.38 4.06 15.01
CA PHE A 14 -14.91 4.90 13.90
C PHE A 14 -15.45 4.44 12.54
N ALA A 15 -15.49 3.13 12.30
CA ALA A 15 -16.08 2.58 11.07
C ALA A 15 -17.59 2.89 10.97
N LYS A 16 -18.30 2.87 12.10
CA LYS A 16 -19.71 3.26 12.17
C LYS A 16 -19.90 4.74 11.83
N VAL A 17 -19.12 5.64 12.43
CA VAL A 17 -19.18 7.09 12.17
C VAL A 17 -18.92 7.39 10.68
N LEU A 18 -18.00 6.66 10.03
CA LEU A 18 -17.77 6.77 8.59
C LEU A 18 -18.99 6.32 7.78
N SER A 19 -19.58 5.16 8.12
CA SER A 19 -20.73 4.62 7.39
C SER A 19 -21.98 5.51 7.51
N GLU A 20 -22.16 6.16 8.66
CA GLU A 20 -23.24 7.11 8.93
C GLU A 20 -23.00 8.50 8.33
N GLN A 21 -21.80 8.77 7.79
CA GLN A 21 -21.39 10.08 7.26
C GLN A 21 -21.61 11.24 8.27
N TRP A 22 -21.50 10.94 9.56
CA TRP A 22 -21.77 11.89 10.63
C TRP A 22 -20.65 12.92 10.77
N GLN A 23 -20.96 14.19 10.61
CA GLN A 23 -20.02 15.32 10.73
C GLN A 23 -18.73 15.20 9.88
N VAL A 24 -18.84 14.63 8.69
CA VAL A 24 -17.72 14.63 7.74
C VAL A 24 -17.33 16.03 7.33
N ASP A 25 -16.03 16.32 7.31
CA ASP A 25 -15.46 17.66 7.10
C ASP A 25 -14.37 17.70 6.02
N LEU A 26 -14.11 16.55 5.35
CA LEU A 26 -13.16 16.39 4.25
C LEU A 26 -13.73 15.49 3.16
N ARG A 27 -13.42 15.79 1.90
CA ARG A 27 -13.68 14.92 0.75
C ARG A 27 -12.38 14.50 0.09
N LEU A 28 -12.24 13.22 -0.20
CA LEU A 28 -11.12 12.66 -0.95
C LEU A 28 -11.56 12.27 -2.36
N LYS A 29 -10.72 12.55 -3.34
CA LYS A 29 -10.88 12.13 -4.73
C LYS A 29 -9.67 11.34 -5.20
N ALA A 30 -9.92 10.29 -5.94
CA ALA A 30 -8.91 9.58 -6.71
C ALA A 30 -8.70 10.24 -8.08
N ARG A 31 -7.69 9.79 -8.83
CA ARG A 31 -7.40 10.30 -10.20
C ARG A 31 -8.54 10.06 -11.18
N ASP A 32 -9.31 8.99 -11.01
CA ASP A 32 -10.39 8.55 -11.88
C ASP A 32 -11.78 8.73 -11.24
N THR A 33 -11.86 9.51 -10.14
CA THR A 33 -13.12 9.76 -9.45
C THR A 33 -14.11 10.46 -10.38
N LYS A 34 -15.24 9.81 -10.66
CA LYS A 34 -16.35 10.37 -11.42
C LYS A 34 -16.97 11.55 -10.65
N LYS A 35 -17.62 12.48 -11.38
CA LYS A 35 -18.28 13.63 -10.77
C LYS A 35 -19.30 13.15 -9.72
N GLY A 36 -19.11 13.57 -8.47
CA GLY A 36 -19.99 13.19 -7.34
C GLY A 36 -19.54 11.98 -6.51
N ALA A 37 -18.54 11.21 -6.94
CA ALA A 37 -18.07 9.99 -6.26
C ALA A 37 -16.92 10.24 -5.25
N ALA A 38 -16.74 11.48 -4.77
CA ALA A 38 -15.75 11.77 -3.73
C ALA A 38 -16.13 11.06 -2.42
N ILE A 39 -15.13 10.52 -1.71
CA ILE A 39 -15.31 9.85 -0.42
C ILE A 39 -15.27 10.93 0.68
N SER A 40 -16.36 11.03 1.45
CA SER A 40 -16.41 11.93 2.59
C SER A 40 -15.80 11.26 3.82
N VAL A 41 -14.90 11.96 4.51
CA VAL A 41 -14.13 11.46 5.65
C VAL A 41 -13.97 12.53 6.72
N HIS A 42 -13.31 12.20 7.85
CA HIS A 42 -13.06 13.11 8.95
C HIS A 42 -11.59 13.51 8.98
N LYS A 43 -11.29 14.81 8.94
CA LYS A 43 -9.92 15.36 9.07
C LYS A 43 -9.20 14.79 10.29
N LEU A 44 -9.90 14.75 11.43
CA LEU A 44 -9.34 14.22 12.67
C LEU A 44 -8.86 12.78 12.53
N VAL A 45 -9.66 11.90 11.90
CA VAL A 45 -9.31 10.49 11.73
C VAL A 45 -8.13 10.34 10.78
N MET A 46 -8.14 11.07 9.66
CA MET A 46 -7.04 11.07 8.70
C MET A 46 -5.73 11.57 9.34
N ALA A 47 -5.78 12.68 10.06
CA ALA A 47 -4.63 13.25 10.76
C ALA A 47 -4.09 12.37 11.90
N ALA A 48 -4.97 11.68 12.62
CA ALA A 48 -4.59 10.77 13.70
C ALA A 48 -3.87 9.49 13.20
N ARG A 49 -4.05 9.16 11.92
CA ARG A 49 -3.50 7.92 11.31
C ARG A 49 -2.33 8.17 10.38
N SER A 50 -2.08 9.43 10.00
CA SER A 50 -1.05 9.82 9.05
C SER A 50 -0.52 11.21 9.36
N GLU A 51 0.76 11.28 9.66
CA GLU A 51 1.42 12.57 9.89
C GLU A 51 1.45 13.43 8.61
N VAL A 52 1.50 12.79 7.44
CA VAL A 52 1.41 13.48 6.14
C VAL A 52 0.04 14.12 5.96
N PHE A 53 -1.06 13.39 6.25
CA PHE A 53 -2.40 14.00 6.22
C PHE A 53 -2.53 15.11 7.24
N LYS A 54 -1.99 14.94 8.44
CA LYS A 54 -2.00 15.99 9.47
C LYS A 54 -1.33 17.27 8.97
N LYS A 55 -0.10 17.19 8.49
CA LYS A 55 0.63 18.33 7.91
C LYS A 55 -0.10 18.95 6.74
N MET A 56 -0.64 18.12 5.82
CA MET A 56 -1.41 18.57 4.66
C MET A 56 -2.63 19.41 5.09
N LEU A 57 -3.33 18.96 6.14
CA LEU A 57 -4.56 19.62 6.63
C LEU A 57 -4.29 20.83 7.55
N GLU A 58 -3.06 20.99 8.07
CA GLU A 58 -2.63 22.15 8.87
C GLU A 58 -2.28 23.38 8.02
N PHE A 59 -2.01 23.23 6.72
CA PHE A 59 -1.73 24.37 5.84
C PHE A 59 -2.92 25.33 5.78
N ASP A 60 -2.63 26.65 5.75
CA ASP A 60 -3.62 27.73 5.86
C ASP A 60 -4.75 27.68 4.81
N LYS A 61 -4.54 27.02 3.68
CA LYS A 61 -5.59 26.77 2.67
C LYS A 61 -6.77 25.97 3.21
N PHE A 62 -6.56 25.18 4.27
CA PHE A 62 -7.57 24.33 4.89
C PHE A 62 -8.19 24.93 6.16
N LYS A 63 -7.66 26.08 6.63
CA LYS A 63 -8.20 26.80 7.82
C LYS A 63 -9.32 27.76 7.48
N ALA A 64 -9.44 28.19 6.22
CA ALA A 64 -10.31 29.29 5.80
C ALA A 64 -11.59 28.86 5.05
N SER A 65 -12.05 27.63 5.24
CA SER A 65 -13.29 27.19 4.56
C SER A 65 -14.52 27.70 5.31
N ASN A 66 -15.07 28.82 4.88
CA ASN A 66 -16.37 29.38 5.32
C ASN A 66 -17.52 28.33 5.21
N GLY A 67 -17.46 27.27 6.01
CA GLY A 67 -18.47 26.19 6.07
C GLY A 67 -18.52 25.25 4.88
N LYS A 68 -17.59 25.32 3.90
CA LYS A 68 -17.51 24.40 2.77
C LYS A 68 -16.62 23.20 3.11
N ILE A 69 -17.12 21.99 2.84
CA ILE A 69 -16.32 20.77 2.94
C ILE A 69 -15.22 20.80 1.89
N GLU A 70 -13.97 20.73 2.33
CA GLU A 70 -12.79 20.75 1.46
C GLU A 70 -12.61 19.46 0.70
N THR A 71 -11.91 19.56 -0.44
CA THR A 71 -11.64 18.39 -1.28
C THR A 71 -10.15 18.28 -1.55
N VAL A 72 -9.57 17.11 -1.23
CA VAL A 72 -8.20 16.74 -1.53
C VAL A 72 -8.21 15.66 -2.62
N THR A 73 -7.36 15.80 -3.63
CA THR A 73 -7.21 14.80 -4.69
C THR A 73 -5.91 14.03 -4.50
N LEU A 74 -6.03 12.70 -4.36
CA LEU A 74 -4.93 11.75 -4.29
C LEU A 74 -4.76 11.15 -5.69
N SER A 75 -4.01 11.85 -6.54
CA SER A 75 -3.91 11.56 -7.98
C SER A 75 -3.17 10.26 -8.33
N GLU A 76 -2.44 9.69 -7.39
CA GLU A 76 -1.74 8.42 -7.52
C GLU A 76 -2.66 7.20 -7.34
N LEU A 77 -3.80 7.36 -6.68
CA LEU A 77 -4.73 6.26 -6.41
C LEU A 77 -5.90 6.26 -7.39
N LYS A 78 -6.38 5.06 -7.74
CA LYS A 78 -7.69 4.84 -8.35
C LYS A 78 -8.78 4.86 -7.29
N GLN A 79 -10.04 4.97 -7.73
CA GLN A 79 -11.18 5.03 -6.82
C GLN A 79 -11.26 3.81 -5.87
N GLU A 80 -11.10 2.59 -6.40
CA GLU A 80 -11.14 1.37 -5.58
C GLU A 80 -9.97 1.27 -4.58
N GLU A 81 -8.79 1.77 -4.95
CA GLU A 81 -7.60 1.83 -4.10
C GLU A 81 -7.78 2.86 -2.97
N LEU A 82 -8.35 4.02 -3.30
CA LEU A 82 -8.69 5.05 -2.32
C LEU A 82 -9.74 4.56 -1.32
N GLU A 83 -10.76 3.85 -1.78
CA GLU A 83 -11.77 3.24 -0.91
C GLU A 83 -11.14 2.22 0.05
N ALA A 84 -10.20 1.38 -0.44
CA ALA A 84 -9.50 0.42 0.39
C ALA A 84 -8.59 1.11 1.43
N LEU A 85 -7.90 2.19 1.05
CA LEU A 85 -7.09 3.01 1.96
C LEU A 85 -7.96 3.61 3.08
N VAL A 86 -9.08 4.23 2.73
CA VAL A 86 -10.01 4.83 3.71
C VAL A 86 -10.57 3.75 4.64
N GLU A 87 -11.00 2.62 4.08
CA GLU A 87 -11.50 1.49 4.89
C GLU A 87 -10.46 1.03 5.92
N PHE A 88 -9.19 0.89 5.51
CA PHE A 88 -8.11 0.51 6.42
C PHE A 88 -7.92 1.55 7.55
N ILE A 89 -7.88 2.84 7.20
CA ILE A 89 -7.68 3.93 8.17
C ILE A 89 -8.74 3.90 9.28
N TYR A 90 -9.98 3.55 8.96
CA TYR A 90 -11.08 3.53 9.93
C TYR A 90 -11.21 2.22 10.71
N ASN A 91 -10.72 1.10 10.18
CA ASN A 91 -10.97 -0.21 10.78
C ASN A 91 -9.85 -0.73 11.70
N ASN A 92 -8.64 -0.18 11.63
CA ASN A 92 -7.47 -0.61 12.45
C ASN A 92 -7.34 -2.14 12.60
N ARG A 93 -7.35 -2.84 11.48
CA ARG A 93 -7.26 -4.31 11.45
C ARG A 93 -5.81 -4.77 11.63
N SER A 94 -5.66 -5.97 12.19
CA SER A 94 -4.36 -6.66 12.30
C SER A 94 -4.00 -7.46 11.03
N VAL A 95 -4.95 -7.61 10.11
CA VAL A 95 -4.79 -8.30 8.83
C VAL A 95 -5.53 -7.54 7.74
N LEU A 96 -5.05 -7.63 6.50
CA LEU A 96 -5.70 -7.01 5.36
C LEU A 96 -7.00 -7.75 5.00
N SER A 97 -8.05 -7.00 4.65
CA SER A 97 -9.27 -7.55 4.04
C SER A 97 -9.00 -8.01 2.60
N GLU A 98 -9.88 -8.81 2.04
CA GLU A 98 -9.76 -9.27 0.64
C GLU A 98 -9.77 -8.09 -0.36
N LYS A 99 -10.50 -7.02 -0.06
CA LYS A 99 -10.47 -5.78 -0.84
C LYS A 99 -9.10 -5.12 -0.81
N GLU A 100 -8.49 -5.03 0.37
CA GLU A 100 -7.15 -4.45 0.56
C GLU A 100 -6.08 -5.31 -0.10
N LYS A 101 -6.13 -6.63 0.02
CA LYS A 101 -5.21 -7.56 -0.64
C LYS A 101 -5.23 -7.43 -2.17
N LYS A 102 -6.41 -7.23 -2.76
CA LYS A 102 -6.55 -7.01 -4.21
C LYS A 102 -5.74 -5.79 -4.70
N HIS A 103 -5.53 -4.80 -3.84
CA HIS A 103 -4.82 -3.56 -4.16
C HIS A 103 -3.50 -3.40 -3.38
N VAL A 104 -2.95 -4.52 -2.88
CA VAL A 104 -1.82 -4.53 -1.94
C VAL A 104 -0.61 -3.73 -2.43
N GLY A 105 -0.27 -3.80 -3.72
CA GLY A 105 0.86 -3.04 -4.29
C GLY A 105 0.66 -1.53 -4.24
N SER A 106 -0.52 -1.04 -4.67
CA SER A 106 -0.85 0.39 -4.61
C SER A 106 -0.97 0.88 -3.17
N LEU A 107 -1.54 0.05 -2.29
CA LEU A 107 -1.67 0.36 -0.87
C LEU A 107 -0.31 0.37 -0.15
N TYR A 108 0.64 -0.49 -0.55
CA TYR A 108 2.00 -0.47 -0.04
C TYR A 108 2.69 0.88 -0.33
N ILE A 109 2.60 1.37 -1.58
CA ILE A 109 3.16 2.67 -1.98
C ILE A 109 2.44 3.81 -1.25
N ALA A 110 1.12 3.76 -1.16
CA ALA A 110 0.34 4.77 -0.45
C ALA A 110 0.67 4.80 1.05
N ALA A 111 0.83 3.64 1.68
CA ALA A 111 1.20 3.52 3.09
C ALA A 111 2.57 4.15 3.40
N ASP A 112 3.53 4.01 2.50
CA ASP A 112 4.82 4.68 2.60
C ASP A 112 4.67 6.19 2.42
N LYS A 113 4.03 6.63 1.33
CA LYS A 113 3.83 8.04 0.98
C LYS A 113 3.08 8.83 2.08
N TYR A 114 2.07 8.20 2.67
CA TYR A 114 1.24 8.83 3.72
C TYR A 114 1.72 8.52 5.13
N GLU A 115 2.89 7.91 5.28
CA GLU A 115 3.47 7.56 6.59
C GLU A 115 2.49 6.79 7.48
N ILE A 116 1.96 5.66 6.96
CA ILE A 116 1.07 4.74 7.69
C ILE A 116 1.83 3.41 7.92
N PRO A 117 2.77 3.34 8.88
CA PRO A 117 3.71 2.23 9.01
C PRO A 117 3.04 0.88 9.23
N HIS A 118 1.97 0.84 10.04
CA HIS A 118 1.23 -0.41 10.28
C HIS A 118 0.63 -0.99 8.98
N MET A 119 0.06 -0.15 8.12
CA MET A 119 -0.45 -0.59 6.82
C MET A 119 0.68 -1.06 5.90
N ARG A 120 1.80 -0.33 5.88
CA ARG A 120 2.98 -0.69 5.10
C ARG A 120 3.49 -2.09 5.47
N ASP A 121 3.58 -2.38 6.78
CA ASP A 121 4.05 -3.68 7.27
C ASP A 121 3.09 -4.82 6.89
N LEU A 122 1.78 -4.62 7.01
CA LEU A 122 0.80 -5.61 6.58
C LEU A 122 0.84 -5.85 5.07
N CYS A 123 0.96 -4.79 4.26
CA CYS A 123 1.10 -4.91 2.81
C CYS A 123 2.39 -5.63 2.42
N ARG A 124 3.53 -5.30 3.07
CA ARG A 124 4.81 -6.01 2.85
C ARG A 124 4.67 -7.50 3.12
N ASN A 125 4.09 -7.86 4.26
CA ASN A 125 3.91 -9.27 4.64
C ASN A 125 3.02 -10.02 3.64
N GLU A 126 1.96 -9.41 3.16
CA GLU A 126 1.08 -10.00 2.13
C GLU A 126 1.79 -10.14 0.78
N LEU A 127 2.58 -9.13 0.36
CA LEU A 127 3.40 -9.18 -0.85
C LEU A 127 4.40 -10.35 -0.79
N ILE A 128 5.08 -10.53 0.36
CA ILE A 128 6.02 -11.63 0.56
C ILE A 128 5.29 -12.98 0.55
N ALA A 129 4.15 -13.09 1.23
CA ALA A 129 3.37 -14.32 1.32
C ALA A 129 2.78 -14.75 -0.04
N SER A 130 2.47 -13.79 -0.90
CA SER A 130 1.88 -14.02 -2.23
C SER A 130 2.91 -14.18 -3.36
N LEU A 131 4.23 -14.18 -3.07
CA LEU A 131 5.29 -14.32 -4.08
C LEU A 131 5.10 -15.56 -4.94
N ASN A 132 5.10 -15.35 -6.25
CA ASN A 132 5.06 -16.41 -7.26
C ASN A 132 5.76 -15.95 -8.54
N SER A 133 5.91 -16.87 -9.52
CA SER A 133 6.65 -16.58 -10.76
C SER A 133 6.02 -15.48 -11.63
N SER A 134 4.72 -15.23 -11.50
CA SER A 134 4.02 -14.21 -12.30
C SER A 134 4.10 -12.82 -11.70
N ASN A 135 4.34 -12.66 -10.38
CA ASN A 135 4.31 -11.37 -9.70
C ASN A 135 5.65 -10.92 -9.13
N VAL A 136 6.64 -11.81 -9.01
CA VAL A 136 7.89 -11.52 -8.30
C VAL A 136 8.67 -10.36 -8.88
N PHE A 137 8.67 -10.17 -10.20
CA PHE A 137 9.39 -9.04 -10.82
C PHE A 137 8.73 -7.70 -10.48
N ASN A 138 7.40 -7.63 -10.48
CA ASN A 138 6.67 -6.44 -10.05
C ASN A 138 6.91 -6.14 -8.56
N ILE A 139 6.95 -7.18 -7.72
CA ILE A 139 7.24 -7.02 -6.28
C ILE A 139 8.69 -6.59 -6.07
N PHE A 140 9.62 -7.09 -6.88
CA PHE A 140 11.02 -6.66 -6.84
C PHE A 140 11.16 -5.19 -7.22
N GLU A 141 10.48 -4.72 -8.27
CA GLU A 141 10.41 -3.29 -8.62
C GLU A 141 9.83 -2.45 -7.47
N LEU A 142 8.76 -2.92 -6.82
CA LEU A 142 8.16 -2.23 -5.68
C LEU A 142 9.11 -2.12 -4.47
N SER A 143 10.07 -3.03 -4.31
CA SER A 143 10.97 -3.05 -3.16
C SER A 143 12.07 -1.97 -3.19
N VAL A 144 12.28 -1.35 -4.34
CA VAL A 144 13.32 -0.30 -4.52
C VAL A 144 12.75 1.11 -4.38
N ILE A 145 11.45 1.29 -4.53
CA ILE A 145 10.76 2.57 -4.34
C ILE A 145 9.41 2.33 -3.64
N PRO A 146 9.30 2.52 -2.33
CA PRO A 146 10.33 2.91 -1.36
C PRO A 146 11.35 1.80 -1.10
N ILE A 147 12.56 2.17 -0.69
CA ILE A 147 13.59 1.18 -0.36
C ILE A 147 13.15 0.34 0.83
N ASP A 148 12.98 -0.97 0.60
CA ASP A 148 12.57 -1.95 1.60
C ASP A 148 13.43 -3.21 1.50
N SER A 149 14.46 -3.30 2.33
CA SER A 149 15.40 -4.41 2.31
C SER A 149 14.75 -5.77 2.54
N THR A 150 13.72 -5.85 3.39
CA THR A 150 13.02 -7.10 3.70
C THR A 150 12.25 -7.62 2.47
N LEU A 151 11.55 -6.73 1.78
CA LEU A 151 10.82 -7.08 0.57
C LEU A 151 11.79 -7.42 -0.58
N TYR A 152 12.85 -6.59 -0.73
CA TYR A 152 13.93 -6.79 -1.71
C TYR A 152 14.58 -8.18 -1.55
N ASP A 153 15.06 -8.51 -0.35
CA ASP A 153 15.72 -9.77 -0.07
C ASP A 153 14.80 -10.98 -0.34
N SER A 154 13.52 -10.85 0.01
CA SER A 154 12.53 -11.90 -0.22
C SER A 154 12.30 -12.14 -1.70
N ALA A 155 12.15 -11.07 -2.49
CA ALA A 155 12.00 -11.15 -3.94
C ALA A 155 13.25 -11.72 -4.62
N VAL A 156 14.44 -11.22 -4.28
CA VAL A 156 15.72 -11.72 -4.82
C VAL A 156 15.92 -13.19 -4.49
N LYS A 157 15.68 -13.61 -3.24
CA LYS A 157 15.76 -15.02 -2.85
C LYS A 157 14.81 -15.91 -3.65
N PHE A 158 13.59 -15.46 -3.89
CA PHE A 158 12.62 -16.20 -4.72
C PHE A 158 13.11 -16.31 -6.17
N ILE A 159 13.54 -15.20 -6.78
CA ILE A 159 14.05 -15.17 -8.15
C ILE A 159 15.23 -16.13 -8.31
N ILE A 160 16.24 -16.06 -7.44
CA ILE A 160 17.44 -16.90 -7.53
C ILE A 160 17.09 -18.39 -7.40
N ARG A 161 16.17 -18.76 -6.51
CA ARG A 161 15.74 -20.16 -6.33
C ARG A 161 15.06 -20.71 -7.58
N ASN A 162 14.35 -19.87 -8.32
CA ASN A 162 13.56 -20.25 -9.48
C ASN A 162 14.16 -19.78 -10.82
N LEU A 163 15.37 -19.19 -10.81
CA LEU A 163 15.95 -18.51 -11.97
C LEU A 163 16.03 -19.41 -13.19
N ARG A 164 16.40 -20.70 -12.99
CA ARG A 164 16.51 -21.68 -14.09
C ARG A 164 15.20 -21.91 -14.85
N THR A 165 14.07 -21.85 -14.15
CA THR A 165 12.74 -22.04 -14.76
C THR A 165 12.12 -20.74 -15.27
N MET A 166 12.60 -19.60 -14.76
CA MET A 166 12.04 -18.29 -15.07
C MET A 166 12.80 -17.54 -16.17
N CYS A 167 14.08 -17.84 -16.40
CA CYS A 167 14.94 -17.09 -17.33
C CYS A 167 14.45 -17.08 -18.78
N ASP A 168 13.68 -18.08 -19.20
CA ASP A 168 13.10 -18.14 -20.54
C ASP A 168 11.70 -17.54 -20.65
N SER A 169 11.09 -17.15 -19.51
CA SER A 169 9.73 -16.60 -19.48
C SER A 169 9.65 -15.22 -20.16
N ALA A 170 8.45 -14.90 -20.66
CA ALA A 170 8.19 -13.59 -21.25
C ALA A 170 8.31 -12.47 -20.21
N GLU A 171 7.86 -12.73 -18.97
CA GLU A 171 7.92 -11.83 -17.85
C GLU A 171 9.37 -11.45 -17.50
N PHE A 172 10.28 -12.41 -17.47
CA PHE A 172 11.70 -12.16 -17.23
C PHE A 172 12.33 -11.32 -18.34
N LYS A 173 12.05 -11.67 -19.59
CA LYS A 173 12.56 -10.88 -20.75
C LYS A 173 12.08 -9.43 -20.72
N VAL A 174 10.80 -9.21 -20.39
CA VAL A 174 10.24 -7.86 -20.23
C VAL A 174 10.90 -7.14 -19.05
N PHE A 175 11.06 -7.81 -17.92
CA PHE A 175 11.72 -7.24 -16.74
C PHE A 175 13.15 -6.81 -17.05
N VAL A 176 13.99 -7.67 -17.67
CA VAL A 176 15.38 -7.37 -18.03
C VAL A 176 15.47 -6.17 -18.98
N SER A 177 14.56 -6.07 -19.96
CA SER A 177 14.56 -4.95 -20.89
C SER A 177 14.19 -3.61 -20.25
N ARG A 178 13.35 -3.63 -19.21
CA ARG A 178 12.90 -2.42 -18.51
C ARG A 178 13.83 -2.01 -17.36
N ASN A 179 14.49 -2.99 -16.74
CA ASN A 179 15.24 -2.80 -15.50
C ASN A 179 16.65 -3.40 -15.61
N PRO A 180 17.53 -2.86 -16.48
CA PRO A 180 18.88 -3.40 -16.68
C PRO A 180 19.70 -3.42 -15.38
N ASP A 181 19.62 -2.37 -14.56
CA ASP A 181 20.36 -2.27 -13.31
C ASP A 181 19.91 -3.32 -12.29
N LEU A 182 18.59 -3.51 -12.12
CA LEU A 182 18.05 -4.56 -11.22
C LEU A 182 18.38 -5.96 -11.75
N SER A 183 18.48 -6.13 -13.06
CA SER A 183 18.90 -7.39 -13.67
C SER A 183 20.34 -7.74 -13.32
N VAL A 184 21.23 -6.74 -13.29
CA VAL A 184 22.62 -6.91 -12.84
C VAL A 184 22.67 -7.32 -11.37
N GLU A 185 21.81 -6.77 -10.50
CA GLU A 185 21.73 -7.18 -9.10
C GLU A 185 21.29 -8.65 -8.94
N ILE A 186 20.35 -9.14 -9.75
CA ILE A 186 19.99 -10.56 -9.78
C ILE A 186 21.20 -11.43 -10.17
N ILE A 187 21.95 -11.03 -11.19
CA ILE A 187 23.14 -11.75 -11.65
C ILE A 187 24.20 -11.81 -10.55
N LYS A 188 24.52 -10.68 -9.92
CA LYS A 188 25.49 -10.62 -8.82
C LYS A 188 25.07 -11.53 -7.66
N ALA A 189 23.80 -11.45 -7.26
CA ALA A 189 23.27 -12.28 -6.18
C ALA A 189 23.28 -13.78 -6.51
N SER A 190 23.04 -14.15 -7.77
CA SER A 190 23.11 -15.55 -8.23
C SER A 190 24.55 -16.08 -8.21
N MET A 191 25.53 -15.28 -8.65
CA MET A 191 26.97 -15.63 -8.61
C MET A 191 27.46 -15.83 -7.16
N THR A 192 27.09 -14.94 -6.25
CA THR A 192 27.47 -15.06 -4.83
C THR A 192 26.94 -16.36 -4.21
N ARG A 193 25.74 -16.79 -4.56
CA ARG A 193 25.17 -18.05 -4.10
C ARG A 193 25.88 -19.27 -4.67
N MET A 194 26.24 -19.25 -5.96
CA MET A 194 26.99 -20.32 -6.60
C MET A 194 28.38 -20.49 -5.96
N TRP A 195 29.04 -19.38 -5.60
CA TRP A 195 30.35 -19.40 -4.97
C TRP A 195 30.34 -19.95 -3.54
N ASN A 196 29.26 -19.71 -2.80
CA ASN A 196 29.09 -20.17 -1.41
C ASN A 196 28.58 -21.62 -1.29
N GLY A 197 28.44 -22.36 -2.38
CA GLY A 197 28.07 -23.80 -2.39
C GLY A 197 26.68 -24.12 -1.84
N GLN A 198 25.76 -23.16 -1.82
CA GLN A 198 24.37 -23.35 -1.36
C GLN A 198 23.47 -23.66 -2.57
N PHE A 199 23.45 -24.93 -3.00
CA PHE A 199 22.50 -25.46 -3.97
C PHE A 199 21.25 -26.00 -3.28
#